data_c0342f2e7db12893051d77148b317da1
#
_entry.id   c0342f2e7db12893051d77148b317da1
#
_cell.length_a   1.000
_cell.length_b   1.000
_cell.length_c   1.000
_cell.angle_alpha   90.00
_cell.angle_beta   90.00
_cell.angle_gamma   90.00
#
_symmetry.space_group_name_H-M   'P 1'
#
loop_
_entity.id
_entity.type
_entity.pdbx_description
1 polymer ?
#
loop_
_entity_poly.entity_id
_entity_poly.type
_entity_poly.pdbx_seq_one_letter_code
_entity_poly.pdbx_strand_id
1 'polypeptide(L)'
;MGIRSQFIRLLGAAGLALCLTGAAQAQTDGAPLRRGVNILGYDPVWSDPAQARFQPRHMQAIRDGGFDHVRLNLHAFAHMDAEQRLSPQWLKQLDEFVAAGLKAGLQVVLDQHNFNECAKAVAACRAQLQAFWRQIAAHYRDAPDAVIFEILNEPNGAVDAVWNEMLAENLAIIRASNPTRRVIVGPEFWNSLDRLDQLRLPEDDRRLIVTFHYYTPMEFTHQGASWTPQFQKLSGVTWGTAAEREKLGADMDRVKAWADKHRRPILLGEFGALESAGMAQRVAWTAAVARAAEARGFGWSYWQFDSDFVLWDMKADGWVRPIHGALVPEKAAAAAPARTTDPALDYLINTPRVTAWSVYGEGQSSQQVACAASGKTCLRVALPAARANPWDIGAVAPLQGGIAKGDKLQALLWARLDTDDPKASAVVPMLLQLGAPPYTAVVAGQVTLTNKLEAVVIGGVAEESFAAGTVNLALQIGQLGQPVVLSAPYVLKNYKPAPK
;
A
#
# COMPACT_ATOMS: atom_id res chain seq x y z
N MET A 1 17.05 69.25 -47.68
CA MET A 1 18.17 68.57 -46.99
C MET A 1 17.55 67.84 -45.84
N GLY A 2 17.49 66.64 -45.83
CA GLY A 2 17.88 65.28 -46.03
C GLY A 2 16.95 64.43 -45.21
N ILE A 3 16.13 63.60 -45.76
CA ILE A 3 16.22 62.18 -46.12
C ILE A 3 16.82 61.31 -45.02
N ARG A 4 15.99 60.37 -44.59
CA ARG A 4 16.26 59.01 -44.06
C ARG A 4 15.41 58.74 -42.80
N SER A 5 14.78 57.60 -42.62
CA SER A 5 14.48 56.43 -43.46
C SER A 5 13.49 55.59 -42.59
N GLN A 6 12.40 55.22 -43.21
CA GLN A 6 11.60 54.09 -42.69
C GLN A 6 12.29 52.82 -43.07
N PHE A 7 12.40 51.90 -42.14
CA PHE A 7 12.29 50.45 -42.39
C PHE A 7 12.43 49.68 -41.07
N ILE A 8 11.61 48.69 -40.92
CA ILE A 8 11.63 47.55 -40.02
C ILE A 8 10.53 47.55 -38.97
N ARG A 9 9.41 47.02 -39.41
CA ARG A 9 8.50 46.22 -38.57
C ARG A 9 7.98 45.12 -39.47
N LEU A 10 8.34 43.85 -39.13
CA LEU A 10 7.62 42.62 -39.41
C LEU A 10 8.59 41.47 -39.19
N LEU A 11 8.43 40.73 -38.09
CA LEU A 11 8.73 39.32 -37.92
C LEU A 11 8.76 39.01 -36.43
N GLY A 12 7.81 38.27 -35.97
CA GLY A 12 7.81 37.83 -34.56
C GLY A 12 6.45 37.32 -34.07
N ALA A 13 5.85 36.42 -34.79
CA ALA A 13 4.69 35.69 -34.29
C ALA A 13 4.68 34.28 -34.90
N ALA A 14 5.60 33.41 -34.47
CA ALA A 14 5.53 31.97 -34.66
C ALA A 14 6.57 31.33 -33.77
N GLY A 15 6.20 30.86 -32.59
CA GLY A 15 7.16 30.17 -31.71
C GLY A 15 6.68 30.03 -30.27
N LEU A 16 5.43 29.68 -30.04
CA LEU A 16 5.04 29.28 -28.67
C LEU A 16 3.87 28.26 -28.73
N ALA A 17 4.14 27.09 -29.23
CA ALA A 17 3.21 25.96 -29.07
C ALA A 17 3.94 24.64 -29.39
N LEU A 18 4.94 24.25 -28.57
CA LEU A 18 5.45 22.86 -28.52
C LEU A 18 6.39 22.69 -27.32
N CYS A 19 5.89 22.79 -26.13
CA CYS A 19 6.65 22.41 -24.91
C CYS A 19 5.72 22.02 -23.75
N LEU A 20 4.61 21.31 -23.98
CA LEU A 20 3.75 20.84 -22.88
C LEU A 20 3.52 19.34 -22.84
N THR A 21 4.12 18.54 -23.70
CA THR A 21 3.98 17.07 -23.69
C THR A 21 5.21 16.32 -23.18
N GLY A 22 6.32 17.00 -22.96
CA GLY A 22 7.57 16.36 -22.49
C GLY A 22 7.74 16.31 -20.96
N ALA A 23 7.00 17.10 -20.19
CA ALA A 23 7.26 17.25 -18.76
C ALA A 23 6.76 16.09 -17.88
N ALA A 24 5.71 15.36 -18.30
CA ALA A 24 5.20 14.22 -17.55
C ALA A 24 6.04 12.96 -17.76
N GLN A 25 6.64 12.78 -18.92
CA GLN A 25 7.47 11.62 -19.26
C GLN A 25 8.90 11.72 -18.71
N ALA A 26 9.43 12.93 -18.57
CA ALA A 26 10.77 13.16 -18.02
C ALA A 26 10.88 12.86 -16.50
N GLN A 27 9.77 12.77 -15.78
CA GLN A 27 9.77 12.62 -14.32
C GLN A 27 9.91 11.16 -13.84
N THR A 28 9.73 10.17 -14.73
CA THR A 28 9.89 8.75 -14.41
C THR A 28 11.16 8.12 -14.98
N ASP A 29 11.76 8.71 -16.00
CA ASP A 29 12.99 8.21 -16.60
C ASP A 29 14.17 8.32 -15.61
N GLY A 30 14.72 7.16 -15.23
CA GLY A 30 15.83 7.08 -14.26
C GLY A 30 15.46 7.27 -12.80
N ALA A 31 14.20 7.57 -12.49
CA ALA A 31 13.74 7.68 -11.10
C ALA A 31 13.87 6.34 -10.34
N PRO A 32 14.23 6.36 -9.04
CA PRO A 32 14.26 5.14 -8.25
C PRO A 32 12.86 4.53 -8.12
N LEU A 33 12.78 3.20 -8.14
CA LEU A 33 11.57 2.47 -7.75
C LEU A 33 11.31 2.72 -6.27
N ARG A 34 10.07 3.06 -5.89
CA ARG A 34 9.70 3.30 -4.50
C ARG A 34 8.60 2.36 -4.04
N ARG A 35 7.39 2.53 -4.56
CA ARG A 35 6.19 1.79 -4.16
C ARG A 35 5.57 1.16 -5.38
N GLY A 36 5.53 -0.15 -5.42
CA GLY A 36 4.96 -0.88 -6.55
C GLY A 36 4.03 -2.00 -6.11
N VAL A 37 3.46 -2.63 -7.11
CA VAL A 37 2.59 -3.79 -6.93
C VAL A 37 2.83 -4.80 -8.02
N ASN A 38 2.84 -6.08 -7.65
CA ASN A 38 2.88 -7.21 -8.56
C ASN A 38 1.52 -7.41 -9.22
N ILE A 39 1.48 -7.61 -10.54
CA ILE A 39 0.25 -7.78 -11.32
C ILE A 39 0.41 -8.87 -12.37
N LEU A 40 -0.72 -9.44 -12.79
CA LEU A 40 -0.85 -10.43 -13.86
C LEU A 40 -0.27 -11.83 -13.58
N GLY A 41 0.26 -12.09 -12.37
CA GLY A 41 0.90 -13.39 -12.06
C GLY A 41 0.01 -14.60 -12.31
N TYR A 42 -1.25 -14.53 -11.91
CA TYR A 42 -2.23 -15.62 -12.06
C TYR A 42 -3.49 -15.17 -12.82
N ASP A 43 -3.39 -14.09 -13.59
CA ASP A 43 -4.51 -13.59 -14.38
C ASP A 43 -4.68 -14.44 -15.65
N PRO A 44 -5.89 -14.86 -16.01
CA PRO A 44 -6.14 -15.61 -17.23
C PRO A 44 -5.93 -14.80 -18.51
N VAL A 45 -5.66 -13.53 -18.43
CA VAL A 45 -5.47 -12.62 -19.58
C VAL A 45 -4.47 -13.14 -20.61
N TRP A 46 -3.44 -13.87 -20.17
CA TRP A 46 -2.41 -14.39 -21.05
C TRP A 46 -2.89 -15.59 -21.90
N SER A 47 -3.88 -16.34 -21.41
CA SER A 47 -4.41 -17.53 -22.10
C SER A 47 -5.78 -17.25 -22.74
N ASP A 48 -6.62 -16.47 -22.10
CA ASP A 48 -7.95 -16.07 -22.58
C ASP A 48 -8.26 -14.63 -22.16
N PRO A 49 -8.00 -13.65 -23.04
CA PRO A 49 -8.26 -12.23 -22.77
C PRO A 49 -9.71 -11.91 -22.39
N ALA A 50 -10.68 -12.74 -22.80
CA ALA A 50 -12.08 -12.57 -22.42
C ALA A 50 -12.33 -12.87 -20.93
N GLN A 51 -11.45 -13.62 -20.29
CA GLN A 51 -11.49 -13.93 -18.87
C GLN A 51 -10.60 -13.01 -18.03
N ALA A 52 -9.99 -11.99 -18.65
CA ALA A 52 -9.08 -11.07 -17.98
C ALA A 52 -9.75 -10.37 -16.80
N ARG A 53 -9.18 -10.52 -15.62
CA ARG A 53 -9.57 -9.76 -14.42
C ARG A 53 -8.87 -8.41 -14.41
N PHE A 54 -7.56 -8.41 -14.61
CA PHE A 54 -6.78 -7.20 -14.73
C PHE A 54 -6.99 -6.56 -16.13
N GLN A 55 -7.20 -5.26 -16.14
CA GLN A 55 -7.44 -4.49 -17.37
C GLN A 55 -6.52 -3.26 -17.42
N PRO A 56 -6.21 -2.73 -18.62
CA PRO A 56 -5.36 -1.54 -18.77
C PRO A 56 -5.79 -0.33 -17.92
N ARG A 57 -7.11 -0.17 -17.64
CA ARG A 57 -7.62 0.89 -16.76
C ARG A 57 -7.11 0.84 -15.34
N HIS A 58 -6.77 -0.35 -14.83
CA HIS A 58 -6.24 -0.51 -13.48
C HIS A 58 -4.86 0.13 -13.32
N MET A 59 -4.10 0.34 -14.41
CA MET A 59 -2.83 1.07 -14.35
C MET A 59 -3.02 2.50 -13.81
N GLN A 60 -4.08 3.19 -14.25
CA GLN A 60 -4.39 4.53 -13.73
C GLN A 60 -4.80 4.45 -12.26
N ALA A 61 -5.64 3.49 -11.87
CA ALA A 61 -6.03 3.28 -10.48
C ALA A 61 -4.82 3.01 -9.57
N ILE A 62 -3.83 2.23 -10.05
CA ILE A 62 -2.58 1.97 -9.34
C ILE A 62 -1.79 3.28 -9.16
N ARG A 63 -1.65 4.09 -10.21
CA ARG A 63 -0.98 5.39 -10.13
C ARG A 63 -1.66 6.32 -9.13
N ASP A 64 -2.98 6.44 -9.23
CA ASP A 64 -3.78 7.30 -8.35
C ASP A 64 -3.80 6.80 -6.90
N GLY A 65 -3.63 5.49 -6.72
CA GLY A 65 -3.44 4.83 -5.42
C GLY A 65 -2.09 5.11 -4.76
N GLY A 66 -1.20 5.89 -5.39
CA GLY A 66 0.08 6.33 -4.82
C GLY A 66 1.26 5.40 -5.09
N PHE A 67 1.13 4.50 -6.06
CA PHE A 67 2.22 3.65 -6.55
C PHE A 67 2.96 4.33 -7.70
N ASP A 68 4.23 4.01 -7.89
CA ASP A 68 5.07 4.57 -8.95
C ASP A 68 5.55 3.52 -9.97
N HIS A 69 5.35 2.24 -9.68
CA HIS A 69 5.69 1.17 -10.61
C HIS A 69 4.78 -0.04 -10.47
N VAL A 70 4.77 -0.85 -11.51
CA VAL A 70 4.16 -2.18 -11.54
C VAL A 70 5.21 -3.21 -11.93
N ARG A 71 5.13 -4.40 -11.35
CA ARG A 71 5.91 -5.57 -11.72
C ARG A 71 5.00 -6.56 -12.41
N LEU A 72 5.14 -6.68 -13.75
CA LEU A 72 4.38 -7.61 -14.58
C LEU A 72 4.99 -8.99 -14.52
N ASN A 73 4.28 -9.93 -13.89
CA ASN A 73 4.74 -11.31 -13.75
C ASN A 73 4.41 -12.08 -15.03
N LEU A 74 5.42 -12.33 -15.86
CA LEU A 74 5.26 -12.90 -17.20
C LEU A 74 5.50 -14.42 -17.18
N HIS A 75 4.48 -15.21 -17.49
CA HIS A 75 4.61 -16.65 -17.73
C HIS A 75 4.80 -16.93 -19.22
N ALA A 76 5.86 -16.37 -19.80
CA ALA A 76 6.02 -16.27 -21.24
C ALA A 76 6.35 -17.61 -21.96
N PHE A 77 6.91 -18.60 -21.26
CA PHE A 77 7.31 -19.85 -21.88
C PHE A 77 6.15 -20.64 -22.51
N ALA A 78 4.95 -20.54 -21.91
CA ALA A 78 3.74 -21.14 -22.46
C ALA A 78 3.27 -20.51 -23.78
N HIS A 79 3.82 -19.36 -24.14
CA HIS A 79 3.47 -18.59 -25.34
C HIS A 79 4.61 -18.58 -26.38
N MET A 80 5.57 -19.49 -26.22
CA MET A 80 6.63 -19.75 -27.19
C MET A 80 6.31 -21.00 -28.03
N ASP A 81 6.60 -20.93 -29.34
CA ASP A 81 6.47 -22.09 -30.23
C ASP A 81 7.66 -23.07 -30.07
N ALA A 82 7.68 -24.13 -30.91
CA ALA A 82 8.73 -25.15 -30.88
C ALA A 82 10.13 -24.58 -31.22
N GLU A 83 10.20 -23.50 -31.97
CA GLU A 83 11.41 -22.76 -32.30
C GLU A 83 11.71 -21.65 -31.28
N GLN A 84 11.02 -21.66 -30.16
CA GLN A 84 11.16 -20.69 -29.05
C GLN A 84 10.86 -19.24 -29.46
N ARG A 85 9.98 -19.02 -30.42
CA ARG A 85 9.52 -17.70 -30.83
C ARG A 85 8.27 -17.33 -30.03
N LEU A 86 8.24 -16.13 -29.48
CA LEU A 86 7.08 -15.58 -28.79
C LEU A 86 5.91 -15.35 -29.74
N SER A 87 4.70 -15.68 -29.31
CA SER A 87 3.48 -15.41 -30.06
C SER A 87 3.33 -13.91 -30.34
N PRO A 88 3.10 -13.48 -31.59
CA PRO A 88 2.86 -12.08 -31.92
C PRO A 88 1.64 -11.51 -31.19
N GLN A 89 0.62 -12.34 -30.95
CA GLN A 89 -0.57 -11.92 -30.21
C GLN A 89 -0.24 -11.66 -28.74
N TRP A 90 0.55 -12.50 -28.12
CA TRP A 90 1.02 -12.31 -26.75
C TRP A 90 1.88 -11.05 -26.61
N LEU A 91 2.81 -10.81 -27.57
CA LEU A 91 3.61 -9.59 -27.59
C LEU A 91 2.75 -8.33 -27.72
N LYS A 92 1.75 -8.35 -28.61
CA LYS A 92 0.81 -7.23 -28.75
C LYS A 92 0.08 -6.95 -27.44
N GLN A 93 -0.35 -7.98 -26.72
CA GLN A 93 -1.03 -7.83 -25.46
C GLN A 93 -0.09 -7.29 -24.37
N LEU A 94 1.16 -7.74 -24.34
CA LEU A 94 2.18 -7.17 -23.46
C LEU A 94 2.41 -5.68 -23.77
N ASP A 95 2.49 -5.30 -25.05
CA ASP A 95 2.62 -3.90 -25.48
C ASP A 95 1.47 -3.03 -24.99
N GLU A 96 0.23 -3.54 -25.00
CA GLU A 96 -0.94 -2.83 -24.50
C GLU A 96 -0.82 -2.53 -22.99
N PHE A 97 -0.36 -3.48 -22.16
CA PHE A 97 -0.12 -3.27 -20.74
C PHE A 97 1.04 -2.33 -20.47
N VAL A 98 2.15 -2.49 -21.20
CA VAL A 98 3.31 -1.58 -21.09
C VAL A 98 2.90 -0.15 -21.44
N ALA A 99 2.21 0.04 -22.56
CA ALA A 99 1.73 1.35 -22.99
C ALA A 99 0.75 1.98 -21.96
N ALA A 100 -0.17 1.18 -21.40
CA ALA A 100 -1.10 1.66 -20.38
C ALA A 100 -0.36 2.08 -19.10
N GLY A 101 0.64 1.32 -18.64
CA GLY A 101 1.48 1.66 -17.49
C GLY A 101 2.24 2.97 -17.72
N LEU A 102 2.93 3.09 -18.84
CA LEU A 102 3.66 4.30 -19.20
C LEU A 102 2.73 5.51 -19.34
N LYS A 103 1.57 5.35 -19.96
CA LYS A 103 0.55 6.41 -20.06
C LYS A 103 0.05 6.89 -18.71
N ALA A 104 -0.10 5.99 -17.74
CA ALA A 104 -0.45 6.33 -16.36
C ALA A 104 0.71 6.98 -15.59
N GLY A 105 1.92 7.06 -16.15
CA GLY A 105 3.11 7.59 -15.49
C GLY A 105 3.73 6.61 -14.50
N LEU A 106 3.53 5.31 -14.71
CA LEU A 106 4.17 4.23 -13.96
C LEU A 106 5.45 3.78 -14.65
N GLN A 107 6.42 3.34 -13.86
CA GLN A 107 7.51 2.50 -14.36
C GLN A 107 7.01 1.06 -14.47
N VAL A 108 7.45 0.32 -15.47
CA VAL A 108 6.96 -1.02 -15.77
C VAL A 108 8.12 -2.01 -15.74
N VAL A 109 8.09 -2.92 -14.78
CA VAL A 109 9.06 -4.01 -14.67
C VAL A 109 8.50 -5.22 -15.43
N LEU A 110 9.28 -5.73 -16.38
CA LEU A 110 8.99 -6.96 -17.11
C LEU A 110 9.77 -8.10 -16.44
N ASP A 111 9.05 -8.87 -15.63
CA ASP A 111 9.59 -9.96 -14.83
C ASP A 111 9.30 -11.31 -15.50
N GLN A 112 10.35 -12.04 -15.88
CA GLN A 112 10.20 -13.41 -16.38
C GLN A 112 9.90 -14.35 -15.21
N HIS A 113 8.66 -14.88 -15.14
CA HIS A 113 8.13 -15.54 -13.93
C HIS A 113 8.03 -17.08 -14.03
N ASN A 114 8.67 -17.71 -15.00
CA ASN A 114 8.65 -19.18 -15.20
C ASN A 114 9.67 -19.91 -14.30
N PHE A 115 9.82 -19.52 -13.06
CA PHE A 115 10.83 -20.08 -12.14
C PHE A 115 10.58 -21.54 -11.76
N ASN A 116 9.31 -21.97 -11.65
CA ASN A 116 8.96 -23.35 -11.32
C ASN A 116 9.33 -24.34 -12.42
N GLU A 117 9.17 -23.94 -13.68
CA GLU A 117 9.61 -24.72 -14.84
C GLU A 117 11.14 -24.79 -14.89
N CYS A 118 11.79 -23.67 -14.60
CA CYS A 118 13.24 -23.58 -14.52
C CYS A 118 13.83 -24.50 -13.45
N ALA A 119 13.26 -24.52 -12.26
CA ALA A 119 13.70 -25.38 -11.17
C ALA A 119 13.65 -26.87 -11.52
N LYS A 120 12.73 -27.29 -12.39
CA LYS A 120 12.53 -28.69 -12.80
C LYS A 120 13.40 -29.11 -13.97
N ALA A 121 13.72 -28.18 -14.91
CA ALA A 121 14.35 -28.51 -16.18
C ALA A 121 15.36 -27.43 -16.59
N VAL A 122 16.49 -27.38 -15.91
CA VAL A 122 17.52 -26.32 -16.06
C VAL A 122 17.97 -26.10 -17.50
N ALA A 123 18.28 -27.16 -18.25
CA ALA A 123 18.77 -27.05 -19.62
C ALA A 123 17.71 -26.44 -20.57
N ALA A 124 16.46 -26.87 -20.44
CA ALA A 124 15.36 -26.32 -21.21
C ALA A 124 15.10 -24.86 -20.82
N CYS A 125 15.06 -24.57 -19.52
CA CYS A 125 14.90 -23.21 -19.02
C CYS A 125 16.00 -22.28 -19.54
N ARG A 126 17.28 -22.69 -19.47
CA ARG A 126 18.42 -21.88 -19.98
C ARG A 126 18.21 -21.48 -21.42
N ALA A 127 17.82 -22.43 -22.29
CA ALA A 127 17.55 -22.17 -23.69
C ALA A 127 16.34 -21.22 -23.89
N GLN A 128 15.22 -21.48 -23.21
CA GLN A 128 14.01 -20.67 -23.28
C GLN A 128 14.24 -19.25 -22.74
N LEU A 129 14.93 -19.11 -21.60
CA LEU A 129 15.23 -17.82 -20.99
C LEU A 129 16.12 -16.95 -21.91
N GLN A 130 17.14 -17.55 -22.53
CA GLN A 130 17.96 -16.86 -23.52
C GLN A 130 17.17 -16.45 -24.76
N ALA A 131 16.28 -17.33 -25.26
CA ALA A 131 15.43 -17.04 -26.40
C ALA A 131 14.42 -15.92 -26.08
N PHE A 132 13.84 -15.93 -24.88
CA PHE A 132 12.97 -14.88 -24.36
C PHE A 132 13.69 -13.54 -24.34
N TRP A 133 14.87 -13.46 -23.70
CA TRP A 133 15.57 -12.18 -23.58
C TRP A 133 16.12 -11.67 -24.90
N ARG A 134 16.51 -12.53 -25.84
CA ARG A 134 16.86 -12.07 -27.21
C ARG A 134 15.69 -11.36 -27.88
N GLN A 135 14.47 -11.85 -27.72
CA GLN A 135 13.28 -11.28 -28.34
C GLN A 135 12.80 -10.03 -27.60
N ILE A 136 12.63 -10.08 -26.29
CA ILE A 136 12.12 -8.97 -25.47
C ILE A 136 13.11 -7.80 -25.46
N ALA A 137 14.42 -8.05 -25.31
CA ALA A 137 15.41 -7.00 -25.34
C ALA A 137 15.48 -6.29 -26.70
N ALA A 138 15.36 -7.03 -27.80
CA ALA A 138 15.28 -6.44 -29.14
C ALA A 138 13.98 -5.65 -29.36
N HIS A 139 12.84 -6.18 -28.88
CA HIS A 139 11.52 -5.57 -29.02
C HIS A 139 11.41 -4.23 -28.27
N TYR A 140 11.92 -4.17 -27.05
CA TYR A 140 11.88 -2.97 -26.21
C TYR A 140 13.17 -2.13 -26.21
N ARG A 141 14.09 -2.31 -27.18
CA ARG A 141 15.37 -1.56 -27.18
C ARG A 141 15.18 -0.04 -27.19
N ASP A 142 14.17 0.43 -27.92
CA ASP A 142 13.85 1.85 -28.08
C ASP A 142 12.81 2.36 -27.05
N ALA A 143 12.37 1.50 -26.13
CA ALA A 143 11.45 1.88 -25.06
C ALA A 143 12.13 2.82 -24.05
N PRO A 144 11.36 3.72 -23.39
CA PRO A 144 11.91 4.63 -22.40
C PRO A 144 12.54 3.88 -21.21
N ASP A 145 13.40 4.56 -20.43
CA ASP A 145 14.06 3.99 -19.25
C ASP A 145 13.07 3.59 -18.13
N ALA A 146 11.82 4.01 -18.25
CA ALA A 146 10.72 3.57 -17.38
C ALA A 146 10.32 2.09 -17.60
N VAL A 147 10.74 1.45 -18.70
CA VAL A 147 10.63 0.00 -18.89
C VAL A 147 11.88 -0.66 -18.33
N ILE A 148 11.74 -1.56 -17.40
CA ILE A 148 12.80 -2.21 -16.63
C ILE A 148 12.68 -3.72 -16.85
N PHE A 149 13.78 -4.43 -16.96
CA PHE A 149 13.77 -5.88 -17.12
C PHE A 149 14.14 -6.58 -15.83
N GLU A 150 13.55 -7.74 -15.56
CA GLU A 150 13.93 -8.61 -14.46
C GLU A 150 14.19 -10.02 -15.02
N ILE A 151 15.42 -10.49 -14.86
CA ILE A 151 15.92 -11.65 -15.62
C ILE A 151 15.11 -12.91 -15.35
N LEU A 152 14.90 -13.25 -14.08
CA LEU A 152 14.08 -14.39 -13.67
C LEU A 152 13.61 -14.17 -12.23
N ASN A 153 12.31 -14.37 -11.99
CA ASN A 153 11.75 -14.47 -10.64
C ASN A 153 12.34 -15.68 -9.92
N GLU A 154 12.71 -15.51 -8.67
CA GLU A 154 12.98 -16.57 -7.69
C GLU A 154 13.77 -17.79 -8.23
N PRO A 155 14.98 -17.63 -8.75
CA PRO A 155 15.80 -18.77 -9.10
C PRO A 155 15.90 -19.74 -7.92
N ASN A 156 15.62 -21.04 -8.14
CA ASN A 156 15.59 -22.00 -7.06
C ASN A 156 15.84 -23.44 -7.54
N GLY A 157 15.98 -24.35 -6.60
CA GLY A 157 16.10 -25.80 -6.87
C GLY A 157 17.34 -26.13 -7.68
N ALA A 158 17.18 -26.81 -8.81
CA ALA A 158 18.33 -27.19 -9.64
C ALA A 158 19.01 -26.01 -10.35
N VAL A 159 18.32 -24.86 -10.43
CA VAL A 159 18.91 -23.61 -10.99
C VAL A 159 19.97 -23.01 -10.07
N ASP A 160 19.84 -23.18 -8.74
CA ASP A 160 20.72 -22.55 -7.76
C ASP A 160 22.23 -22.79 -8.07
N ALA A 161 22.59 -24.01 -8.44
CA ALA A 161 23.97 -24.38 -8.71
C ALA A 161 24.58 -23.66 -9.93
N VAL A 162 23.74 -23.18 -10.87
CA VAL A 162 24.15 -22.59 -12.15
C VAL A 162 23.63 -21.16 -12.34
N TRP A 163 22.96 -20.61 -11.33
CA TRP A 163 22.27 -19.33 -11.47
C TRP A 163 23.19 -18.19 -11.89
N ASN A 164 24.32 -18.03 -11.27
CA ASN A 164 25.25 -16.94 -11.61
C ASN A 164 25.76 -17.01 -13.07
N GLU A 165 25.88 -18.21 -13.65
CA GLU A 165 26.22 -18.38 -15.06
C GLU A 165 25.04 -17.96 -15.95
N MET A 166 23.83 -18.49 -15.67
CA MET A 166 22.62 -18.16 -16.41
C MET A 166 22.30 -16.67 -16.35
N LEU A 167 22.49 -16.03 -15.19
CA LEU A 167 22.36 -14.60 -15.02
C LEU A 167 23.32 -13.84 -15.94
N ALA A 168 24.60 -14.17 -15.90
CA ALA A 168 25.62 -13.50 -16.72
C ALA A 168 25.33 -13.64 -18.23
N GLU A 169 24.90 -14.80 -18.69
CA GLU A 169 24.53 -15.06 -20.08
C GLU A 169 23.33 -14.20 -20.53
N ASN A 170 22.28 -14.17 -19.73
CA ASN A 170 21.08 -13.39 -20.04
C ASN A 170 21.34 -11.89 -19.96
N LEU A 171 22.15 -11.46 -19.00
CA LEU A 171 22.57 -10.06 -18.91
C LEU A 171 23.38 -9.65 -20.14
N ALA A 172 24.29 -10.49 -20.64
CA ALA A 172 25.03 -10.22 -21.87
C ALA A 172 24.11 -10.09 -23.11
N ILE A 173 23.09 -10.96 -23.20
CA ILE A 173 22.06 -10.86 -24.25
C ILE A 173 21.32 -9.53 -24.18
N ILE A 174 20.88 -9.12 -23.00
CA ILE A 174 20.19 -7.85 -22.78
C ILE A 174 21.11 -6.68 -23.14
N ARG A 175 22.35 -6.69 -22.67
CA ARG A 175 23.32 -5.59 -22.90
C ARG A 175 23.70 -5.41 -24.37
N ALA A 176 23.61 -6.45 -25.19
CA ALA A 176 23.88 -6.36 -26.61
C ALA A 176 22.96 -5.37 -27.36
N SER A 177 21.72 -5.21 -26.93
CA SER A 177 20.74 -4.29 -27.53
C SER A 177 20.29 -3.16 -26.58
N ASN A 178 20.50 -3.31 -25.26
CA ASN A 178 20.07 -2.39 -24.22
C ASN A 178 21.23 -2.06 -23.24
N PRO A 179 22.28 -1.37 -23.67
CA PRO A 179 23.48 -1.15 -22.86
C PRO A 179 23.22 -0.34 -21.56
N THR A 180 22.18 0.49 -21.56
CA THR A 180 21.84 1.36 -20.43
C THR A 180 20.53 0.99 -19.72
N ARG A 181 19.82 -0.04 -20.17
CA ARG A 181 18.56 -0.49 -19.58
C ARG A 181 18.77 -0.88 -18.13
N ARG A 182 17.88 -0.45 -17.21
CA ARG A 182 17.86 -0.95 -15.86
C ARG A 182 17.43 -2.41 -15.86
N VAL A 183 18.19 -3.25 -15.14
CA VAL A 183 17.90 -4.68 -15.03
C VAL A 183 17.88 -5.07 -13.56
N ILE A 184 16.81 -5.74 -13.17
CA ILE A 184 16.63 -6.30 -11.84
C ILE A 184 17.18 -7.72 -11.83
N VAL A 185 17.93 -8.06 -10.81
CA VAL A 185 18.56 -9.37 -10.61
C VAL A 185 18.48 -9.73 -9.13
N GLY A 186 18.19 -10.99 -8.84
CA GLY A 186 18.14 -11.48 -7.46
C GLY A 186 19.10 -12.65 -7.24
N PRO A 187 19.38 -13.00 -5.97
CA PRO A 187 20.13 -14.18 -5.63
C PRO A 187 19.32 -15.47 -5.84
N GLU A 188 19.99 -16.59 -5.84
CA GLU A 188 19.41 -17.93 -5.78
C GLU A 188 18.54 -18.16 -4.54
N PHE A 189 17.91 -19.34 -4.45
CA PHE A 189 17.10 -19.77 -3.31
C PHE A 189 15.91 -18.83 -3.05
N TRP A 190 15.06 -18.64 -4.08
CA TRP A 190 13.85 -17.80 -4.06
C TRP A 190 14.12 -16.32 -3.71
N ASN A 191 15.14 -15.73 -4.33
CA ASN A 191 15.57 -14.36 -4.04
C ASN A 191 15.83 -14.12 -2.53
N SER A 192 16.40 -15.12 -1.86
CA SER A 192 16.63 -15.07 -0.41
C SER A 192 17.70 -14.05 -0.04
N LEU A 193 17.42 -13.20 0.95
CA LEU A 193 18.41 -12.29 1.52
C LEU A 193 19.65 -13.01 2.10
N ASP A 194 19.50 -14.30 2.47
CA ASP A 194 20.60 -15.14 2.98
C ASP A 194 21.59 -15.55 1.89
N ARG A 195 21.25 -15.34 0.62
CA ARG A 195 22.06 -15.68 -0.56
C ARG A 195 22.67 -14.46 -1.26
N LEU A 196 22.51 -13.27 -0.74
CA LEU A 196 23.06 -12.05 -1.34
C LEU A 196 24.59 -12.12 -1.52
N ASP A 197 25.32 -12.71 -0.58
CA ASP A 197 26.78 -12.84 -0.69
C ASP A 197 27.24 -13.85 -1.76
N GLN A 198 26.36 -14.72 -2.25
CA GLN A 198 26.64 -15.64 -3.35
C GLN A 198 26.38 -15.00 -4.73
N LEU A 199 25.63 -13.91 -4.79
CA LEU A 199 25.27 -13.22 -6.03
C LEU A 199 26.52 -12.57 -6.65
N ARG A 200 26.82 -12.92 -7.90
CA ARG A 200 27.95 -12.39 -8.65
C ARG A 200 27.51 -11.45 -9.75
N LEU A 201 27.88 -10.19 -9.64
CA LEU A 201 27.49 -9.14 -10.58
C LEU A 201 28.72 -8.45 -11.15
N PRO A 202 28.70 -8.05 -12.44
CA PRO A 202 29.76 -7.24 -13.02
C PRO A 202 29.86 -5.89 -12.27
N GLU A 203 31.08 -5.56 -11.80
CA GLU A 203 31.32 -4.35 -11.03
C GLU A 203 31.01 -3.08 -11.80
N ASP A 204 31.27 -3.05 -13.10
CA ASP A 204 31.13 -1.86 -13.94
C ASP A 204 29.69 -1.59 -14.39
N ASP A 205 28.80 -2.58 -14.33
CA ASP A 205 27.40 -2.39 -14.68
C ASP A 205 26.62 -1.77 -13.53
N ARG A 206 26.51 -0.45 -13.52
CA ARG A 206 25.79 0.33 -12.50
C ARG A 206 24.28 0.47 -12.78
N ARG A 207 23.77 -0.17 -13.82
CA ARG A 207 22.34 -0.19 -14.17
C ARG A 207 21.61 -1.41 -13.64
N LEU A 208 22.24 -2.16 -12.74
CA LEU A 208 21.63 -3.30 -12.03
C LEU A 208 20.98 -2.86 -10.71
N ILE A 209 19.75 -3.32 -10.51
CA ILE A 209 19.00 -3.22 -9.25
C ILE A 209 18.96 -4.62 -8.65
N VAL A 210 19.29 -4.76 -7.38
CA VAL A 210 19.25 -6.07 -6.72
C VAL A 210 17.93 -6.24 -6.00
N THR A 211 17.26 -7.38 -6.27
CA THR A 211 16.00 -7.73 -5.62
C THR A 211 16.20 -8.81 -4.57
N PHE A 212 15.35 -8.79 -3.56
CA PHE A 212 15.13 -9.89 -2.62
C PHE A 212 13.65 -9.97 -2.30
N HIS A 213 13.19 -11.13 -1.82
CA HIS A 213 11.81 -11.36 -1.38
C HIS A 213 11.75 -11.54 0.13
N TYR A 214 10.64 -11.14 0.75
CA TYR A 214 10.52 -11.23 2.20
C TYR A 214 9.12 -11.66 2.64
N TYR A 215 9.04 -12.87 3.17
CA TYR A 215 7.80 -13.45 3.68
C TYR A 215 7.95 -13.96 5.12
N THR A 216 9.02 -13.57 5.82
CA THR A 216 9.33 -14.04 7.18
C THR A 216 8.42 -13.40 8.23
N PRO A 217 7.86 -14.22 9.17
CA PRO A 217 7.91 -15.68 9.20
C PRO A 217 6.87 -16.31 8.28
N MET A 218 7.27 -17.34 7.50
CA MET A 218 6.38 -17.96 6.52
C MET A 218 5.17 -18.66 7.16
N GLU A 219 5.30 -19.15 8.38
CA GLU A 219 4.20 -19.71 9.17
C GLU A 219 3.06 -18.71 9.34
N PHE A 220 3.38 -17.43 9.42
CA PHE A 220 2.39 -16.35 9.48
C PHE A 220 1.89 -15.96 8.09
N THR A 221 2.81 -15.66 7.16
CA THR A 221 2.44 -15.07 5.85
C THR A 221 1.76 -16.08 4.92
N HIS A 222 2.07 -17.39 5.07
CA HIS A 222 1.56 -18.47 4.23
C HIS A 222 0.65 -19.45 4.99
N GLN A 223 0.18 -19.12 6.20
CA GLN A 223 -0.77 -19.99 6.89
C GLN A 223 -2.00 -20.24 6.01
N GLY A 224 -2.40 -21.51 5.86
CA GLY A 224 -3.52 -21.91 5.00
C GLY A 224 -3.21 -21.97 3.50
N ALA A 225 -1.96 -21.71 3.07
CA ALA A 225 -1.57 -21.77 1.65
C ALA A 225 -1.67 -23.19 1.08
N SER A 226 -2.57 -23.39 0.13
CA SER A 226 -2.84 -24.72 -0.45
C SER A 226 -1.67 -25.28 -1.26
N TRP A 227 -0.81 -24.42 -1.79
CA TRP A 227 0.37 -24.78 -2.59
C TRP A 227 1.62 -25.09 -1.77
N THR A 228 1.57 -24.87 -0.45
CA THR A 228 2.70 -25.12 0.45
C THR A 228 2.27 -26.10 1.55
N PRO A 229 2.47 -27.43 1.38
CA PRO A 229 1.95 -28.47 2.26
C PRO A 229 2.25 -28.25 3.75
N GLN A 230 3.42 -27.70 4.08
CA GLN A 230 3.84 -27.43 5.46
C GLN A 230 2.99 -26.35 6.15
N PHE A 231 2.42 -25.41 5.41
CA PHE A 231 1.65 -24.29 5.96
C PHE A 231 0.14 -24.42 5.72
N GLN A 232 -0.29 -25.37 4.88
CA GLN A 232 -1.69 -25.55 4.48
C GLN A 232 -2.66 -25.72 5.64
N LYS A 233 -2.23 -26.37 6.71
CA LYS A 233 -3.06 -26.64 7.90
C LYS A 233 -2.90 -25.60 9.00
N LEU A 234 -2.00 -24.62 8.85
CA LEU A 234 -1.82 -23.57 9.82
C LEU A 234 -2.96 -22.55 9.75
N SER A 235 -3.39 -22.09 10.91
CA SER A 235 -4.39 -21.03 11.06
C SER A 235 -4.21 -20.34 12.41
N GLY A 236 -4.60 -19.07 12.51
CA GLY A 236 -4.52 -18.31 13.75
C GLY A 236 -3.10 -17.94 14.21
N VAL A 237 -2.09 -18.14 13.36
CA VAL A 237 -0.74 -17.66 13.62
C VAL A 237 -0.74 -16.13 13.61
N THR A 238 -0.20 -15.53 14.65
CA THR A 238 -0.12 -14.08 14.82
C THR A 238 1.30 -13.57 14.61
N TRP A 239 1.45 -12.27 14.40
CA TRP A 239 2.74 -11.60 14.26
C TRP A 239 2.76 -10.27 15.02
N GLY A 240 3.93 -9.85 15.47
CA GLY A 240 4.13 -8.50 16.02
C GLY A 240 4.72 -8.45 17.40
N THR A 241 5.29 -9.56 17.88
CA THR A 241 6.11 -9.57 19.11
C THR A 241 7.34 -8.66 18.94
N ALA A 242 7.95 -8.25 20.06
CA ALA A 242 9.18 -7.47 20.04
C ALA A 242 10.31 -8.19 19.29
N ALA A 243 10.49 -9.49 19.51
CA ALA A 243 11.50 -10.31 18.85
C ALA A 243 11.29 -10.40 17.32
N GLU A 244 10.04 -10.54 16.85
CA GLU A 244 9.76 -10.58 15.42
C GLU A 244 10.01 -9.22 14.74
N ARG A 245 9.71 -8.12 15.42
CA ARG A 245 10.01 -6.77 14.92
C ARG A 245 11.51 -6.49 14.88
N GLU A 246 12.24 -6.93 15.91
CA GLU A 246 13.71 -6.86 15.96
C GLU A 246 14.33 -7.67 14.82
N LYS A 247 13.84 -8.91 14.60
CA LYS A 247 14.30 -9.75 13.48
C LYS A 247 14.07 -9.08 12.13
N LEU A 248 12.89 -8.54 11.90
CA LEU A 248 12.57 -7.76 10.68
C LEU A 248 13.58 -6.63 10.50
N GLY A 249 13.85 -5.86 11.56
CA GLY A 249 14.85 -4.80 11.54
C GLY A 249 16.24 -5.30 11.15
N ALA A 250 16.70 -6.35 11.82
CA ALA A 250 18.02 -6.96 11.59
C ALA A 250 18.18 -7.52 10.17
N ASP A 251 17.13 -8.18 9.63
CA ASP A 251 17.13 -8.71 8.27
C ASP A 251 17.28 -7.58 7.24
N MET A 252 16.54 -6.48 7.41
CA MET A 252 16.63 -5.32 6.52
C MET A 252 17.98 -4.59 6.66
N ASP A 253 18.59 -4.55 7.87
CA ASP A 253 19.92 -3.99 8.08
C ASP A 253 21.01 -4.81 7.40
N ARG A 254 20.89 -6.14 7.36
CA ARG A 254 21.80 -7.02 6.61
C ARG A 254 21.77 -6.71 5.11
N VAL A 255 20.55 -6.58 4.54
CA VAL A 255 20.40 -6.19 3.13
C VAL A 255 21.01 -4.81 2.88
N LYS A 256 20.77 -3.85 3.80
CA LYS A 256 21.34 -2.50 3.68
C LYS A 256 22.88 -2.51 3.71
N ALA A 257 23.47 -3.24 4.62
CA ALA A 257 24.94 -3.36 4.72
C ALA A 257 25.53 -3.95 3.44
N TRP A 258 24.89 -5.00 2.88
CA TRP A 258 25.29 -5.57 1.60
C TRP A 258 25.17 -4.55 0.45
N ALA A 259 24.03 -3.84 0.38
CA ALA A 259 23.76 -2.81 -0.63
C ALA A 259 24.81 -1.70 -0.62
N ASP A 260 25.18 -1.21 0.56
CA ASP A 260 26.19 -0.16 0.72
C ASP A 260 27.58 -0.64 0.31
N LYS A 261 27.97 -1.85 0.75
CA LYS A 261 29.24 -2.49 0.37
C LYS A 261 29.39 -2.61 -1.15
N HIS A 262 28.33 -3.06 -1.83
CA HIS A 262 28.33 -3.29 -3.27
C HIS A 262 27.85 -2.09 -4.08
N ARG A 263 27.40 -1.02 -3.41
CA ARG A 263 26.85 0.21 -4.04
C ARG A 263 25.77 -0.11 -5.05
N ARG A 264 24.76 -0.91 -4.64
CA ARG A 264 23.64 -1.35 -5.48
C ARG A 264 22.30 -0.84 -4.93
N PRO A 265 21.41 -0.30 -5.77
CA PRO A 265 20.03 -0.04 -5.36
C PRO A 265 19.31 -1.36 -5.10
N ILE A 266 18.39 -1.32 -4.13
CA ILE A 266 17.63 -2.50 -3.68
C ILE A 266 16.14 -2.32 -3.99
N LEU A 267 15.54 -3.42 -4.45
CA LEU A 267 14.09 -3.59 -4.54
C LEU A 267 13.67 -4.79 -3.68
N LEU A 268 12.79 -4.60 -2.72
CA LEU A 268 12.02 -5.70 -2.13
C LEU A 268 10.95 -6.11 -3.16
N GLY A 269 11.25 -7.10 -4.00
CA GLY A 269 10.44 -7.45 -5.17
C GLY A 269 9.10 -8.06 -4.84
N GLU A 270 9.04 -8.79 -3.71
CA GLU A 270 7.80 -9.37 -3.20
C GLU A 270 7.76 -9.37 -1.68
N PHE A 271 6.59 -9.04 -1.14
CA PHE A 271 6.20 -9.26 0.25
C PHE A 271 4.68 -9.16 0.36
N GLY A 272 4.09 -9.92 1.26
CA GLY A 272 2.65 -9.95 1.49
C GLY A 272 2.29 -10.97 2.56
N ALA A 273 1.03 -11.00 2.98
CA ALA A 273 0.48 -12.01 3.85
C ALA A 273 -0.87 -12.48 3.33
N LEU A 274 -1.05 -13.79 3.27
CA LEU A 274 -2.25 -14.45 2.77
C LEU A 274 -3.49 -14.02 3.55
N GLU A 275 -4.66 -14.02 2.90
CA GLU A 275 -5.92 -13.58 3.53
C GLU A 275 -6.28 -14.34 4.80
N SER A 276 -5.91 -15.61 4.90
CA SER A 276 -6.08 -16.47 6.08
C SER A 276 -5.37 -15.96 7.35
N ALA A 277 -4.38 -15.08 7.21
CA ALA A 277 -3.69 -14.46 8.35
C ALA A 277 -4.54 -13.42 9.10
N GLY A 278 -5.75 -13.15 8.65
CA GLY A 278 -6.65 -12.18 9.28
C GLY A 278 -6.26 -10.71 9.02
N MET A 279 -7.25 -9.87 8.79
CA MET A 279 -7.02 -8.50 8.29
C MET A 279 -6.13 -7.64 9.20
N ALA A 280 -6.38 -7.63 10.51
CA ALA A 280 -5.62 -6.80 11.45
C ALA A 280 -4.12 -7.18 11.49
N GLN A 281 -3.84 -8.48 11.45
CA GLN A 281 -2.48 -9.01 11.46
C GLN A 281 -1.76 -8.75 10.12
N ARG A 282 -2.47 -8.93 9.00
CA ARG A 282 -1.96 -8.57 7.66
C ARG A 282 -1.56 -7.11 7.58
N VAL A 283 -2.42 -6.21 8.06
CA VAL A 283 -2.16 -4.75 8.10
C VAL A 283 -0.93 -4.45 8.93
N ALA A 284 -0.80 -5.02 10.13
CA ALA A 284 0.31 -4.77 11.02
C ALA A 284 1.65 -5.22 10.41
N TRP A 285 1.70 -6.43 9.84
CA TRP A 285 2.89 -6.98 9.21
C TRP A 285 3.26 -6.21 7.93
N THR A 286 2.28 -6.00 7.04
CA THR A 286 2.48 -5.28 5.77
C THR A 286 3.02 -3.86 6.00
N ALA A 287 2.44 -3.13 6.96
CA ALA A 287 2.91 -1.79 7.31
C ALA A 287 4.35 -1.83 7.86
N ALA A 288 4.67 -2.80 8.73
CA ALA A 288 5.99 -2.92 9.32
C ALA A 288 7.07 -3.20 8.27
N VAL A 289 6.82 -4.16 7.35
CA VAL A 289 7.78 -4.50 6.29
C VAL A 289 7.97 -3.33 5.33
N ALA A 290 6.89 -2.72 4.84
CA ALA A 290 6.98 -1.58 3.92
C ALA A 290 7.75 -0.39 4.55
N ARG A 291 7.48 -0.06 5.81
CA ARG A 291 8.22 1.03 6.51
C ARG A 291 9.67 0.67 6.80
N ALA A 292 9.96 -0.60 7.14
CA ALA A 292 11.33 -1.06 7.35
C ALA A 292 12.18 -0.97 6.08
N ALA A 293 11.60 -1.30 4.91
CA ALA A 293 12.23 -1.14 3.61
C ALA A 293 12.45 0.35 3.26
N GLU A 294 11.42 1.19 3.39
CA GLU A 294 11.50 2.63 3.11
C GLU A 294 12.53 3.35 3.99
N ALA A 295 12.61 3.00 5.28
CA ALA A 295 13.58 3.58 6.21
C ALA A 295 15.05 3.34 5.79
N ARG A 296 15.29 2.33 4.96
CA ARG A 296 16.62 1.97 4.43
C ARG A 296 16.83 2.41 2.98
N GLY A 297 15.86 3.15 2.42
CA GLY A 297 15.90 3.64 1.05
C GLY A 297 15.62 2.57 -0.01
N PHE A 298 15.02 1.44 0.38
CA PHE A 298 14.62 0.40 -0.57
C PHE A 298 13.30 0.75 -1.24
N GLY A 299 13.19 0.46 -2.53
CA GLY A 299 11.90 0.31 -3.19
C GLY A 299 11.25 -1.02 -2.83
N TRP A 300 9.96 -1.13 -3.05
CA TRP A 300 9.24 -2.36 -2.81
C TRP A 300 8.05 -2.55 -3.76
N SER A 301 7.71 -3.83 -4.08
CA SER A 301 6.53 -4.24 -4.85
C SER A 301 5.71 -5.21 -4.03
N TYR A 302 4.49 -4.83 -3.65
CA TYR A 302 3.59 -5.67 -2.85
C TYR A 302 3.08 -6.87 -3.65
N TRP A 303 3.08 -8.04 -3.07
CA TRP A 303 2.46 -9.25 -3.60
C TRP A 303 1.08 -9.41 -2.99
N GLN A 304 -0.07 -9.27 -3.72
CA GLN A 304 -0.17 -8.81 -5.10
C GLN A 304 -1.48 -8.01 -5.31
N PHE A 305 -1.73 -7.50 -6.52
CA PHE A 305 -2.85 -6.63 -6.83
C PHE A 305 -4.20 -7.31 -6.57
N ASP A 306 -4.45 -8.46 -7.19
CA ASP A 306 -5.64 -9.28 -7.00
C ASP A 306 -5.26 -10.74 -6.72
N SER A 307 -6.08 -11.56 -6.17
CA SER A 307 -5.80 -12.95 -5.73
C SER A 307 -5.52 -13.03 -4.23
N ASP A 308 -4.87 -14.10 -3.77
CA ASP A 308 -4.80 -14.57 -2.38
C ASP A 308 -4.20 -13.59 -1.35
N PHE A 309 -3.38 -12.67 -1.80
CA PHE A 309 -2.77 -11.61 -0.99
C PHE A 309 -3.43 -10.25 -1.22
N VAL A 310 -4.61 -10.26 -1.69
CA VAL A 310 -5.40 -9.21 -2.33
C VAL A 310 -5.17 -7.79 -1.79
N LEU A 311 -4.86 -6.88 -2.72
CA LEU A 311 -4.81 -5.44 -2.51
C LEU A 311 -5.98 -4.71 -3.17
N TRP A 312 -6.48 -5.23 -4.30
CA TRP A 312 -7.63 -4.72 -5.03
C TRP A 312 -8.74 -5.78 -5.09
N ASP A 313 -9.90 -5.46 -4.58
CA ASP A 313 -11.08 -6.30 -4.68
C ASP A 313 -11.71 -6.15 -6.06
N MET A 314 -11.55 -7.16 -6.92
CA MET A 314 -12.09 -7.17 -8.29
C MET A 314 -13.61 -7.13 -8.33
N LYS A 315 -14.29 -7.62 -7.30
CA LYS A 315 -15.76 -7.62 -7.23
C LYS A 315 -16.29 -6.25 -6.81
N ALA A 316 -15.65 -5.62 -5.84
CA ALA A 316 -16.00 -4.28 -5.39
C ALA A 316 -15.42 -3.18 -6.30
N ASP A 317 -14.54 -3.55 -7.24
CA ASP A 317 -13.77 -2.66 -8.13
C ASP A 317 -13.06 -1.54 -7.35
N GLY A 318 -12.32 -1.91 -6.30
CA GLY A 318 -11.72 -0.93 -5.41
C GLY A 318 -10.65 -1.50 -4.48
N TRP A 319 -9.91 -0.59 -3.84
CA TRP A 319 -8.87 -0.94 -2.89
C TRP A 319 -9.41 -1.69 -1.67
N VAL A 320 -8.72 -2.76 -1.27
CA VAL A 320 -8.82 -3.31 0.09
C VAL A 320 -8.19 -2.30 1.04
N ARG A 321 -9.01 -1.31 1.46
CA ARG A 321 -8.54 -0.08 2.12
C ARG A 321 -7.59 -0.30 3.30
N PRO A 322 -7.77 -1.31 4.20
CA PRO A 322 -6.83 -1.52 5.29
C PRO A 322 -5.42 -1.86 4.81
N ILE A 323 -5.30 -2.71 3.77
CA ILE A 323 -3.99 -3.09 3.20
C ILE A 323 -3.41 -1.93 2.39
N HIS A 324 -4.23 -1.25 1.56
CA HIS A 324 -3.79 -0.07 0.83
C HIS A 324 -3.25 1.01 1.77
N GLY A 325 -3.95 1.32 2.86
CA GLY A 325 -3.50 2.29 3.86
C GLY A 325 -2.23 1.87 4.62
N ALA A 326 -1.97 0.56 4.77
CA ALA A 326 -0.71 0.04 5.31
C ALA A 326 0.48 0.29 4.36
N LEU A 327 0.25 0.15 3.04
CA LEU A 327 1.26 0.33 2.00
C LEU A 327 1.50 1.80 1.66
N VAL A 328 0.43 2.53 1.44
CA VAL A 328 0.42 3.95 1.07
C VAL A 328 -0.33 4.70 2.17
N PRO A 329 0.32 4.97 3.31
CA PRO A 329 -0.31 5.80 4.31
C PRO A 329 -0.66 7.14 3.66
N GLU A 330 -1.88 7.61 3.86
CA GLU A 330 -2.27 8.95 3.43
C GLU A 330 -1.14 9.90 3.86
N LYS A 331 -0.58 10.65 2.90
CA LYS A 331 0.35 11.70 3.24
C LYS A 331 -0.30 12.51 4.36
N ALA A 332 0.27 12.45 5.55
CA ALA A 332 0.04 13.52 6.49
C ALA A 332 0.22 14.80 5.67
N ALA A 333 -0.84 15.59 5.55
CA ALA A 333 -0.81 16.84 4.78
C ALA A 333 0.53 17.50 5.03
N ALA A 334 1.27 17.80 3.95
CA ALA A 334 2.69 18.14 3.92
C ALA A 334 3.14 18.73 5.24
N ALA A 335 4.08 18.05 5.92
CA ALA A 335 4.48 18.39 7.26
C ALA A 335 4.69 19.90 7.32
N ALA A 336 3.77 20.61 7.95
CA ALA A 336 4.05 21.91 8.51
C ALA A 336 5.35 21.75 9.33
N PRO A 337 6.24 22.73 9.35
CA PRO A 337 7.55 22.62 9.99
C PRO A 337 7.35 22.02 11.37
N ALA A 338 8.19 21.04 11.74
CA ALA A 338 8.09 20.15 12.90
C ALA A 338 7.27 20.79 14.04
N ARG A 339 5.98 20.49 14.06
CA ARG A 339 5.19 20.73 15.25
C ARG A 339 5.73 19.76 16.28
N THR A 340 6.18 20.29 17.39
CA THR A 340 6.33 19.54 18.62
C THR A 340 5.15 18.57 18.71
N THR A 341 5.45 17.28 18.64
CA THR A 341 4.44 16.21 18.82
C THR A 341 3.69 16.55 20.08
N ASP A 342 2.37 16.77 19.97
CA ASP A 342 1.55 16.93 21.17
C ASP A 342 1.74 15.67 22.02
N PRO A 343 2.32 15.75 23.21
CA PRO A 343 2.58 14.61 24.05
C PRO A 343 1.33 13.75 24.31
N ALA A 344 0.13 14.31 24.12
CA ALA A 344 -1.13 13.59 24.23
C ALA A 344 -1.29 12.48 23.19
N LEU A 345 -0.64 12.57 22.02
CA LEU A 345 -0.76 11.57 20.95
C LEU A 345 -0.14 10.22 21.33
N ASP A 346 0.86 10.20 22.21
CA ASP A 346 1.52 8.99 22.68
C ASP A 346 0.62 8.14 23.60
N TYR A 347 -0.48 8.71 24.09
CA TYR A 347 -1.46 8.06 24.95
C TYR A 347 -2.71 7.56 24.24
N LEU A 348 -2.80 7.74 22.91
CA LEU A 348 -3.94 7.32 22.11
C LEU A 348 -4.05 5.79 22.05
N ILE A 349 -5.25 5.27 22.30
CA ILE A 349 -5.60 3.86 22.12
C ILE A 349 -6.59 3.64 20.98
N ASN A 350 -6.85 4.68 20.18
CA ASN A 350 -7.62 4.61 18.95
C ASN A 350 -6.94 5.43 17.86
N THR A 351 -7.38 5.23 16.60
CA THR A 351 -6.96 6.06 15.47
C THR A 351 -7.95 7.19 15.29
N PRO A 352 -7.59 8.46 15.58
CA PRO A 352 -8.51 9.59 15.52
C PRO A 352 -8.78 10.05 14.09
N ARG A 353 -9.72 9.38 13.43
CA ARG A 353 -10.17 9.69 12.06
C ARG A 353 -11.70 9.81 12.04
N VAL A 354 -12.23 10.71 11.23
CA VAL A 354 -13.69 10.82 11.02
C VAL A 354 -14.26 9.53 10.42
N THR A 355 -13.47 8.85 9.59
CA THR A 355 -13.82 7.55 9.00
C THR A 355 -13.82 6.38 10.01
N ALA A 356 -13.39 6.60 11.25
CA ALA A 356 -13.50 5.59 12.30
C ALA A 356 -14.93 5.46 12.84
N TRP A 357 -15.79 6.44 12.60
CA TRP A 357 -17.19 6.38 13.00
C TRP A 357 -17.98 5.42 12.11
N SER A 358 -18.71 4.51 12.76
CA SER A 358 -19.78 3.73 12.17
C SER A 358 -21.10 4.17 12.83
N VAL A 359 -22.11 4.50 12.03
CA VAL A 359 -23.40 4.96 12.51
C VAL A 359 -24.43 3.85 12.38
N TYR A 360 -25.17 3.59 13.44
CA TYR A 360 -26.21 2.56 13.49
C TYR A 360 -27.59 3.16 13.86
N GLY A 361 -28.63 2.38 13.64
CA GLY A 361 -30.02 2.74 13.89
C GLY A 361 -30.80 2.96 12.60
N GLU A 362 -32.12 2.80 12.67
CA GLU A 362 -32.99 2.84 11.50
C GLU A 362 -33.30 4.27 11.06
N GLY A 363 -33.25 4.52 9.73
CA GLY A 363 -33.67 5.77 9.11
C GLY A 363 -32.67 6.91 9.23
N GLN A 364 -31.49 6.70 9.86
CA GLN A 364 -30.43 7.69 9.89
C GLN A 364 -29.65 7.71 8.57
N SER A 365 -28.96 8.81 8.29
CA SER A 365 -27.96 8.89 7.23
C SER A 365 -26.74 9.65 7.70
N SER A 366 -25.56 9.34 7.15
CA SER A 366 -24.35 10.03 7.51
C SER A 366 -23.54 10.41 6.27
N GLN A 367 -22.87 11.56 6.32
CA GLN A 367 -21.99 12.07 5.27
C GLN A 367 -20.83 12.87 5.85
N GLN A 368 -19.71 12.87 5.15
CA GLN A 368 -18.58 13.73 5.52
C GLN A 368 -18.87 15.16 5.07
N VAL A 369 -18.59 16.12 5.97
CA VAL A 369 -18.76 17.55 5.74
C VAL A 369 -17.53 18.31 6.23
N ALA A 370 -17.30 19.52 5.75
CA ALA A 370 -16.28 20.38 6.31
C ALA A 370 -16.65 20.75 7.77
N CYS A 371 -15.70 20.61 8.71
CA CYS A 371 -15.85 21.21 10.03
C CYS A 371 -15.75 22.74 9.87
N ALA A 372 -16.64 23.49 10.51
CA ALA A 372 -16.59 24.95 10.45
C ALA A 372 -15.20 25.48 10.81
N ALA A 373 -14.67 26.37 10.00
CA ALA A 373 -13.45 27.19 10.20
C ALA A 373 -12.08 26.47 10.34
N SER A 374 -12.00 25.13 10.38
CA SER A 374 -10.73 24.44 10.69
C SER A 374 -10.04 23.74 9.50
N GLY A 375 -10.66 23.72 8.33
CA GLY A 375 -10.18 22.93 7.18
C GLY A 375 -10.18 21.40 7.41
N LYS A 376 -10.73 20.93 8.53
CA LYS A 376 -10.86 19.51 8.89
C LYS A 376 -12.20 18.96 8.42
N THR A 377 -12.25 17.64 8.25
CA THR A 377 -13.47 16.91 7.91
C THR A 377 -14.18 16.45 9.20
N CYS A 378 -15.51 16.56 9.22
CA CYS A 378 -16.41 16.06 10.25
C CYS A 378 -17.42 15.08 9.67
N LEU A 379 -18.06 14.29 10.50
CA LEU A 379 -19.20 13.45 10.15
C LEU A 379 -20.50 14.17 10.52
N ARG A 380 -21.37 14.40 9.57
CA ARG A 380 -22.74 14.84 9.80
C ARG A 380 -23.65 13.63 9.85
N VAL A 381 -24.39 13.46 10.93
CA VAL A 381 -25.40 12.42 11.07
C VAL A 381 -26.77 13.06 11.08
N ALA A 382 -27.57 12.75 10.05
CA ALA A 382 -28.96 13.18 9.96
C ALA A 382 -29.86 12.15 10.66
N LEU A 383 -30.78 12.63 11.46
CA LEU A 383 -31.71 11.82 12.23
C LEU A 383 -33.13 12.01 11.70
N PRO A 384 -33.94 10.94 11.52
CA PRO A 384 -35.28 11.03 10.96
C PRO A 384 -36.26 11.69 11.94
N ALA A 385 -36.19 11.34 13.23
CA ALA A 385 -36.93 11.87 14.34
C ALA A 385 -36.32 11.38 15.63
N ALA A 386 -36.72 11.97 16.77
CA ALA A 386 -36.36 11.47 18.10
C ALA A 386 -36.95 10.07 18.34
N ARG A 387 -36.15 9.19 18.92
CA ARG A 387 -36.50 7.82 19.28
C ARG A 387 -36.81 7.73 20.78
N ALA A 388 -37.39 6.59 21.20
CA ALA A 388 -37.71 6.36 22.61
C ALA A 388 -36.46 6.28 23.49
N ASN A 389 -35.39 5.65 22.97
CA ASN A 389 -34.17 5.45 23.73
C ASN A 389 -32.95 6.14 23.06
N PRO A 390 -31.96 6.62 23.82
CA PRO A 390 -30.78 7.25 23.27
C PRO A 390 -29.92 6.29 22.41
N TRP A 391 -29.92 4.99 22.74
CA TRP A 391 -29.18 3.95 22.03
C TRP A 391 -29.88 3.42 20.75
N ASP A 392 -31.10 3.85 20.44
CA ASP A 392 -31.78 3.44 19.20
C ASP A 392 -31.05 3.93 17.94
N ILE A 393 -30.34 5.05 18.04
CA ILE A 393 -29.42 5.56 17.02
C ILE A 393 -28.13 6.03 17.71
N GLY A 394 -26.97 5.67 17.15
CA GLY A 394 -25.70 6.11 17.68
C GLY A 394 -24.55 6.06 16.69
N ALA A 395 -23.46 6.70 17.08
CA ALA A 395 -22.18 6.63 16.37
C ALA A 395 -21.17 5.91 17.27
N VAL A 396 -20.46 4.92 16.71
CA VAL A 396 -19.45 4.13 17.43
C VAL A 396 -18.10 4.18 16.71
N ALA A 397 -17.01 4.19 17.47
CA ALA A 397 -15.66 4.12 16.95
C ALA A 397 -14.85 3.08 17.75
N PRO A 398 -14.25 2.05 17.10
CA PRO A 398 -13.53 0.99 17.78
C PRO A 398 -12.20 1.47 18.36
N LEU A 399 -11.82 0.93 19.52
CA LEU A 399 -10.49 1.10 20.10
C LEU A 399 -9.57 -0.04 19.66
N GLN A 400 -8.36 0.31 19.27
CA GLN A 400 -7.33 -0.67 18.86
C GLN A 400 -6.47 -1.13 20.03
N GLY A 401 -6.30 -0.28 21.08
CA GLY A 401 -5.50 -0.60 22.24
C GLY A 401 -6.28 -1.38 23.30
N GLY A 402 -5.61 -2.30 23.99
CA GLY A 402 -6.15 -2.98 25.16
C GLY A 402 -6.20 -2.07 26.39
N ILE A 403 -7.12 -2.37 27.31
CA ILE A 403 -7.36 -1.66 28.56
C ILE A 403 -7.05 -2.62 29.71
N ALA A 404 -6.22 -2.20 30.65
CA ALA A 404 -5.97 -2.94 31.89
C ALA A 404 -6.82 -2.38 33.05
N LYS A 405 -7.16 -3.21 34.00
CA LYS A 405 -7.76 -2.76 35.25
C LYS A 405 -6.90 -1.68 35.92
N GLY A 406 -7.50 -0.56 36.28
CA GLY A 406 -6.82 0.59 36.86
C GLY A 406 -6.36 1.63 35.83
N ASP A 407 -6.45 1.38 34.54
CA ASP A 407 -6.14 2.38 33.50
C ASP A 407 -7.09 3.58 33.64
N LYS A 408 -6.53 4.78 33.59
CA LYS A 408 -7.27 6.04 33.49
C LYS A 408 -7.58 6.31 32.03
N LEU A 409 -8.87 6.39 31.73
CA LEU A 409 -9.36 6.58 30.36
C LEU A 409 -9.98 7.97 30.24
N GLN A 410 -9.73 8.60 29.08
CA GLN A 410 -10.35 9.86 28.68
C GLN A 410 -10.76 9.79 27.22
N ALA A 411 -12.03 10.02 26.92
CA ALA A 411 -12.53 10.09 25.56
C ALA A 411 -13.01 11.50 25.26
N LEU A 412 -12.63 12.04 24.11
CA LEU A 412 -12.98 13.40 23.68
C LEU A 412 -13.24 13.48 22.17
N LEU A 413 -14.14 14.37 21.79
CA LEU A 413 -14.37 14.77 20.41
C LEU A 413 -14.95 16.19 20.41
N TRP A 414 -14.91 16.86 19.24
CA TRP A 414 -15.68 18.08 19.03
C TRP A 414 -17.01 17.72 18.40
N ALA A 415 -18.10 18.20 18.99
CA ALA A 415 -19.45 17.92 18.51
C ALA A 415 -20.35 19.14 18.59
N ARG A 416 -21.38 19.19 17.76
CA ARG A 416 -22.44 20.18 17.79
C ARG A 416 -23.78 19.63 17.28
N LEU A 417 -24.86 20.27 17.68
CA LEU A 417 -26.14 20.15 16.98
C LEU A 417 -26.04 20.90 15.66
N ASP A 418 -26.54 20.32 14.57
CA ASP A 418 -26.52 20.95 13.24
C ASP A 418 -27.80 21.79 13.04
N THR A 419 -27.86 22.92 13.74
CA THR A 419 -28.97 23.86 13.74
C THR A 419 -28.45 25.29 13.86
N ASP A 420 -29.21 26.24 13.31
CA ASP A 420 -28.95 27.68 13.43
C ASP A 420 -29.53 28.31 14.73
N ASP A 421 -30.31 27.56 15.50
CA ASP A 421 -30.84 28.05 16.78
C ASP A 421 -29.71 28.23 17.82
N PRO A 422 -29.36 29.48 18.20
CA PRO A 422 -28.27 29.76 19.13
C PRO A 422 -28.57 29.28 20.56
N LYS A 423 -29.81 28.91 20.87
CA LYS A 423 -30.25 28.40 22.17
C LYS A 423 -30.35 26.87 22.17
N ALA A 424 -30.13 26.22 21.04
CA ALA A 424 -30.21 24.76 20.96
C ALA A 424 -29.19 24.11 21.92
N SER A 425 -29.67 23.21 22.76
CA SER A 425 -28.85 22.43 23.66
C SER A 425 -29.50 21.08 23.90
N ALA A 426 -28.70 20.03 23.96
CA ALA A 426 -29.14 18.69 24.27
C ALA A 426 -28.09 17.90 25.04
N VAL A 427 -28.53 17.09 25.98
CA VAL A 427 -27.64 16.17 26.74
C VAL A 427 -27.75 14.77 26.14
N VAL A 428 -26.60 14.15 25.83
CA VAL A 428 -26.53 12.82 25.24
C VAL A 428 -25.53 11.93 25.99
N PRO A 429 -25.80 10.59 26.09
CA PRO A 429 -24.85 9.65 26.67
C PRO A 429 -23.63 9.50 25.74
N MET A 430 -22.44 9.48 26.34
CA MET A 430 -21.17 9.14 25.71
C MET A 430 -20.50 8.07 26.57
N LEU A 431 -20.05 6.97 25.96
CA LEU A 431 -19.58 5.79 26.67
C LEU A 431 -18.35 5.19 26.01
N LEU A 432 -17.45 4.63 26.80
CA LEU A 432 -16.57 3.54 26.37
C LEU A 432 -17.29 2.26 26.80
N GLN A 433 -17.65 1.38 25.87
CA GLN A 433 -18.44 0.19 26.11
C GLN A 433 -17.96 -1.00 25.28
N LEU A 434 -18.30 -2.22 25.68
CA LEU A 434 -18.09 -3.41 24.89
C LEU A 434 -18.75 -3.25 23.50
N GLY A 435 -18.06 -3.70 22.46
CA GLY A 435 -18.54 -3.66 21.07
C GLY A 435 -19.58 -4.74 20.73
N ALA A 436 -19.87 -5.65 21.68
CA ALA A 436 -20.82 -6.73 21.55
C ALA A 436 -21.70 -6.86 22.80
N PRO A 437 -22.88 -7.50 22.72
CA PRO A 437 -23.73 -7.74 23.88
C PRO A 437 -22.98 -8.38 25.05
N PRO A 438 -23.24 -7.97 26.27
CA PRO A 438 -24.31 -7.09 26.71
C PRO A 438 -24.02 -5.57 26.63
N TYR A 439 -23.01 -5.11 25.86
CA TYR A 439 -22.62 -3.70 25.73
C TYR A 439 -22.28 -2.99 27.03
N THR A 440 -21.69 -3.71 27.98
CA THR A 440 -21.30 -3.20 29.28
C THR A 440 -20.44 -1.95 29.17
N ALA A 441 -20.80 -0.90 29.90
CA ALA A 441 -20.01 0.33 29.94
C ALA A 441 -18.73 0.12 30.76
N VAL A 442 -17.60 0.53 30.16
CA VAL A 442 -16.28 0.62 30.83
C VAL A 442 -16.14 1.98 31.52
N VAL A 443 -16.55 3.03 30.82
CA VAL A 443 -16.67 4.40 31.30
C VAL A 443 -17.95 4.98 30.73
N ALA A 444 -18.79 5.60 31.55
CA ALA A 444 -20.02 6.25 31.12
C ALA A 444 -20.06 7.71 31.57
N GLY A 445 -20.64 8.56 30.76
CA GLY A 445 -20.86 9.96 31.04
C GLY A 445 -21.97 10.55 30.18
N GLN A 446 -22.38 11.76 30.52
CA GLN A 446 -23.28 12.57 29.70
C GLN A 446 -22.53 13.81 29.22
N VAL A 447 -22.79 14.21 27.99
CA VAL A 447 -22.17 15.40 27.38
C VAL A 447 -23.25 16.32 26.80
N THR A 448 -23.03 17.61 26.91
CA THR A 448 -23.96 18.62 26.36
C THR A 448 -23.48 19.04 24.98
N LEU A 449 -24.36 18.95 23.98
CA LEU A 449 -24.15 19.46 22.63
C LEU A 449 -24.90 20.78 22.49
N THR A 450 -24.24 21.79 21.98
CA THR A 450 -24.82 23.08 21.56
C THR A 450 -24.80 23.24 20.04
N ASN A 451 -25.25 24.36 19.49
CA ASN A 451 -25.09 24.67 18.08
C ASN A 451 -23.64 25.04 17.71
N LYS A 452 -22.72 25.14 18.66
CA LYS A 452 -21.29 25.41 18.45
C LYS A 452 -20.48 24.13 18.47
N LEU A 453 -19.47 24.04 17.61
CA LEU A 453 -18.55 22.91 17.59
C LEU A 453 -17.58 23.04 18.77
N GLU A 454 -17.90 22.37 19.86
CA GLU A 454 -17.18 22.44 21.14
C GLU A 454 -16.66 21.04 21.54
N ALA A 455 -15.60 21.02 22.35
CA ALA A 455 -15.05 19.76 22.87
C ALA A 455 -15.97 19.18 23.93
N VAL A 456 -16.35 17.92 23.77
CA VAL A 456 -17.06 17.13 24.78
C VAL A 456 -16.15 16.01 25.25
N VAL A 457 -16.18 15.75 26.58
CA VAL A 457 -15.19 14.86 27.21
C VAL A 457 -15.91 14.00 28.28
N ILE A 458 -15.53 12.71 28.31
CA ILE A 458 -15.80 11.83 29.47
C ILE A 458 -14.48 11.22 29.95
N GLY A 459 -14.44 10.79 31.20
CA GLY A 459 -13.28 10.10 31.75
C GLY A 459 -13.65 9.23 32.96
N GLY A 460 -12.80 8.25 33.21
CA GLY A 460 -12.98 7.30 34.31
C GLY A 460 -11.80 6.36 34.46
N VAL A 461 -11.93 5.41 35.40
CA VAL A 461 -10.94 4.35 35.62
C VAL A 461 -11.58 3.02 35.28
N ALA A 462 -10.84 2.20 34.50
CA ALA A 462 -11.32 0.87 34.16
C ALA A 462 -11.32 -0.05 35.38
N GLU A 463 -12.46 -0.65 35.71
CA GLU A 463 -12.61 -1.57 36.86
C GLU A 463 -12.15 -2.99 36.52
N GLU A 464 -12.10 -3.32 35.22
CA GLU A 464 -11.67 -4.60 34.68
C GLU A 464 -10.72 -4.42 33.50
N SER A 465 -10.09 -5.52 33.02
CA SER A 465 -9.24 -5.55 31.87
C SER A 465 -10.02 -5.98 30.62
N PHE A 466 -9.76 -5.33 29.47
CA PHE A 466 -10.41 -5.60 28.20
C PHE A 466 -9.37 -5.78 27.11
N ALA A 467 -9.55 -6.81 26.28
CA ALA A 467 -8.64 -7.08 25.16
C ALA A 467 -8.71 -5.97 24.10
N ALA A 468 -7.64 -5.82 23.34
CA ALA A 468 -7.58 -4.91 22.22
C ALA A 468 -8.72 -5.21 21.22
N GLY A 469 -9.37 -4.17 20.70
CA GLY A 469 -10.47 -4.30 19.74
C GLY A 469 -11.84 -4.68 20.32
N THR A 470 -11.97 -4.89 21.63
CA THR A 470 -13.25 -5.30 22.24
C THR A 470 -14.11 -4.14 22.75
N VAL A 471 -13.55 -2.95 22.87
CA VAL A 471 -14.21 -1.74 23.37
C VAL A 471 -14.39 -0.71 22.27
N ASN A 472 -15.54 -0.04 22.26
CA ASN A 472 -15.85 1.07 21.37
C ASN A 472 -16.11 2.36 22.16
N LEU A 473 -15.76 3.52 21.61
CA LEU A 473 -16.38 4.78 21.97
C LEU A 473 -17.76 4.84 21.33
N ALA A 474 -18.80 5.13 22.10
CA ALA A 474 -20.18 5.28 21.62
C ALA A 474 -20.73 6.67 22.01
N LEU A 475 -21.38 7.35 21.06
CA LEU A 475 -22.22 8.51 21.31
C LEU A 475 -23.65 8.14 20.94
N GLN A 476 -24.56 8.11 21.93
CA GLN A 476 -25.95 7.68 21.77
C GLN A 476 -26.83 8.90 21.53
N ILE A 477 -27.40 9.02 20.33
CA ILE A 477 -28.05 10.21 19.81
C ILE A 477 -29.54 10.00 19.46
N GLY A 478 -30.09 8.81 19.75
CA GLY A 478 -31.42 8.42 19.30
C GLY A 478 -32.53 9.35 19.76
N GLN A 479 -32.39 9.97 20.93
CA GLN A 479 -33.43 10.90 21.46
C GLN A 479 -33.33 12.32 20.86
N LEU A 480 -32.34 12.61 20.05
CA LEU A 480 -32.25 13.89 19.35
C LEU A 480 -33.18 13.92 18.14
N GLY A 481 -33.94 14.98 18.00
CA GLY A 481 -34.81 15.22 16.81
C GLY A 481 -34.14 16.07 15.74
N GLN A 482 -32.83 16.24 15.81
CA GLN A 482 -32.06 17.13 14.93
C GLN A 482 -30.68 16.55 14.61
N PRO A 483 -30.10 16.87 13.45
CA PRO A 483 -28.80 16.34 13.05
C PRO A 483 -27.68 16.79 13.96
N VAL A 484 -26.58 16.00 13.95
CA VAL A 484 -25.35 16.30 14.70
C VAL A 484 -24.13 16.30 13.79
N VAL A 485 -23.10 17.05 14.17
CA VAL A 485 -21.80 17.06 13.49
C VAL A 485 -20.73 16.63 14.49
N LEU A 486 -19.95 15.62 14.14
CA LEU A 486 -18.94 14.97 14.99
C LEU A 486 -17.55 15.07 14.34
N SER A 487 -16.54 15.47 15.09
CA SER A 487 -15.15 15.37 14.67
C SER A 487 -14.62 13.93 14.77
N ALA A 488 -13.35 13.72 14.42
CA ALA A 488 -12.64 12.49 14.77
C ALA A 488 -12.65 12.28 16.29
N PRO A 489 -12.84 11.02 16.77
CA PRO A 489 -12.80 10.68 18.19
C PRO A 489 -11.37 10.50 18.68
N TYR A 490 -11.07 10.89 19.91
CA TYR A 490 -9.80 10.68 20.59
C TYR A 490 -10.05 9.93 21.89
N VAL A 491 -9.34 8.83 22.10
CA VAL A 491 -9.40 8.09 23.38
C VAL A 491 -7.97 7.90 23.88
N LEU A 492 -7.72 8.46 25.05
CA LEU A 492 -6.42 8.51 25.73
C LEU A 492 -6.42 7.55 26.91
N LYS A 493 -5.30 6.87 27.11
CA LYS A 493 -5.07 5.98 28.25
C LYS A 493 -3.89 6.49 29.07
N ASN A 494 -4.10 6.67 30.37
CA ASN A 494 -3.09 7.11 31.35
C ASN A 494 -2.42 8.45 30.99
N TYR A 495 -3.13 9.33 30.28
CA TYR A 495 -2.63 10.63 29.88
C TYR A 495 -2.23 11.47 31.10
N LYS A 496 -1.03 12.00 31.08
CA LYS A 496 -0.51 12.95 32.06
C LYS A 496 -0.26 14.27 31.34
N PRO A 497 -1.04 15.31 31.62
CA PRO A 497 -0.75 16.64 31.07
C PRO A 497 0.64 17.07 31.49
N ALA A 498 1.36 17.77 30.62
CA ALA A 498 2.65 18.36 30.97
C ALA A 498 2.48 19.29 32.16
N PRO A 499 3.40 19.33 33.12
CA PRO A 499 3.36 20.32 34.19
C PRO A 499 3.34 21.72 33.57
N LYS A 500 2.44 22.57 34.08
CA LYS A 500 2.30 23.96 33.63
C LYS A 500 3.53 24.77 33.95
#